data_61a58f5584190bf7b4563c235f12f761
#
_entry.id   61a58f5584190bf7b4563c235f12f761
#
_cell.length_a   1.000
_cell.length_b   1.000
_cell.length_c   1.000
_cell.angle_alpha   90.00
_cell.angle_beta   90.00
_cell.angle_gamma   90.00
#
_symmetry.space_group_name_H-M   'P 1'
#
loop_
_entity.id
_entity.type
_entity.pdbx_description
1 polymer ?
#
loop_
_entity_poly.entity_id
_entity_poly.type
_entity_poly.pdbx_seq_one_letter_code
_entity_poly.pdbx_strand_id
1 'polypeptide(L)'
;AIVPVHVYGNVCDVEGFRRLGEKYGVKIVYDAAHAFGVNYGGRSIAAQGDMGMFSFHPTKLFHSCEGGCLVFRDAAVQEKLFRLRNFAIRSETECVDVGSNAKMNELQALMGLCCLKKIDDLLDWRRKISDAYAVAFAGSSVTYIGKSANHAYCPVLFRDNATRERVYTTLKERCNVFSRRYFYPLLTDFAPYIYGKGCCSVATDIAARVLTLPTYYGLPLEDVRVIAENVKEIAG
;
A
#
# COMPACT_ATOMS: atom_id res chain seq x y z
N ALA A 1 0.89 -9.75 -19.17
CA ALA A 1 1.14 -9.87 -17.73
C ALA A 1 -0.13 -9.56 -16.94
N ILE A 2 -0.21 -10.06 -15.71
CA ILE A 2 -1.21 -9.68 -14.70
C ILE A 2 -0.47 -8.96 -13.58
N VAL A 3 -1.03 -7.82 -13.11
CA VAL A 3 -0.42 -7.00 -12.05
C VAL A 3 -1.39 -6.92 -10.85
N PRO A 4 -1.41 -7.93 -9.96
CA PRO A 4 -2.22 -7.90 -8.77
C PRO A 4 -1.61 -6.98 -7.72
N VAL A 5 -2.46 -6.33 -6.92
CA VAL A 5 -2.04 -5.40 -5.86
C VAL A 5 -2.31 -6.01 -4.49
N HIS A 6 -1.32 -6.01 -3.61
CA HIS A 6 -1.49 -6.35 -2.18
C HIS A 6 -2.01 -5.13 -1.41
N VAL A 7 -3.28 -4.79 -1.62
CA VAL A 7 -3.89 -3.56 -1.08
C VAL A 7 -3.83 -3.54 0.45
N TYR A 8 -3.38 -2.43 1.02
CA TYR A 8 -3.15 -2.20 2.46
C TYR A 8 -2.15 -3.18 3.11
N GLY A 9 -1.45 -4.01 2.32
CA GLY A 9 -0.62 -5.10 2.82
C GLY A 9 -1.37 -6.43 2.98
N ASN A 10 -2.65 -6.50 2.60
CA ASN A 10 -3.38 -7.77 2.52
C ASN A 10 -2.90 -8.55 1.30
N VAL A 11 -2.54 -9.81 1.52
CA VAL A 11 -2.09 -10.69 0.44
C VAL A 11 -3.26 -11.06 -0.45
N CYS A 12 -3.15 -10.81 -1.76
CA CYS A 12 -4.13 -11.27 -2.74
C CYS A 12 -4.03 -12.79 -2.95
N ASP A 13 -4.91 -13.38 -3.76
CA ASP A 13 -4.91 -14.83 -4.05
C ASP A 13 -3.67 -15.25 -4.88
N VAL A 14 -2.55 -15.40 -4.20
CA VAL A 14 -1.24 -15.76 -4.79
C VAL A 14 -1.33 -17.06 -5.58
N GLU A 15 -1.98 -18.09 -5.04
CA GLU A 15 -2.11 -19.38 -5.71
C GLU A 15 -3.05 -19.33 -6.93
N GLY A 16 -4.11 -18.54 -6.85
CA GLY A 16 -4.99 -18.30 -8.00
C GLY A 16 -4.25 -17.62 -9.13
N PHE A 17 -3.48 -16.56 -8.85
CA PHE A 17 -2.68 -15.88 -9.87
C PHE A 17 -1.54 -16.75 -10.41
N ARG A 18 -0.90 -17.57 -9.58
CA ARG A 18 0.10 -18.54 -10.03
C ARG A 18 -0.51 -19.49 -11.06
N ARG A 19 -1.66 -20.12 -10.76
CA ARG A 19 -2.37 -21.01 -11.69
C ARG A 19 -2.76 -20.32 -12.99
N LEU A 20 -3.20 -19.07 -12.94
CA LEU A 20 -3.50 -18.28 -14.15
C LEU A 20 -2.24 -18.03 -14.99
N GLY A 21 -1.14 -17.65 -14.34
CA GLY A 21 0.15 -17.46 -15.00
C GLY A 21 0.61 -18.72 -15.75
N GLU A 22 0.54 -19.87 -15.09
CA GLU A 22 0.90 -21.16 -15.68
C GLU A 22 -0.05 -21.55 -16.82
N LYS A 23 -1.37 -21.41 -16.61
CA LYS A 23 -2.38 -21.80 -17.61
C LYS A 23 -2.29 -20.98 -18.90
N TYR A 24 -2.00 -19.70 -18.81
CA TYR A 24 -2.04 -18.78 -19.96
C TYR A 24 -0.65 -18.31 -20.41
N GLY A 25 0.42 -18.78 -19.80
CA GLY A 25 1.78 -18.38 -20.13
C GLY A 25 2.05 -16.88 -19.88
N VAL A 26 1.35 -16.26 -18.92
CA VAL A 26 1.48 -14.82 -18.63
C VAL A 26 2.25 -14.57 -17.34
N LYS A 27 3.04 -13.50 -17.32
CA LYS A 27 3.83 -13.10 -16.16
C LYS A 27 2.95 -12.51 -15.07
N ILE A 28 3.28 -12.84 -13.81
CA ILE A 28 2.65 -12.26 -12.62
C ILE A 28 3.62 -11.28 -11.96
N VAL A 29 3.24 -9.99 -11.96
CA VAL A 29 4.04 -8.90 -11.39
C VAL A 29 3.26 -8.29 -10.24
N TYR A 30 3.69 -8.53 -9.00
CA TYR A 30 2.97 -8.00 -7.83
C TYR A 30 3.30 -6.53 -7.56
N ASP A 31 2.26 -5.70 -7.46
CA ASP A 31 2.36 -4.42 -6.77
C ASP A 31 2.29 -4.67 -5.26
N ALA A 32 3.46 -4.71 -4.63
CA ALA A 32 3.64 -4.90 -3.20
C ALA A 32 3.97 -3.58 -2.48
N ALA A 33 3.58 -2.43 -3.04
CA ALA A 33 3.87 -1.10 -2.47
C ALA A 33 3.38 -0.93 -1.01
N HIS A 34 2.42 -1.75 -0.57
CA HIS A 34 1.88 -1.74 0.79
C HIS A 34 2.32 -2.95 1.63
N ALA A 35 3.08 -3.87 1.07
CA ALA A 35 3.32 -5.18 1.66
C ALA A 35 4.77 -5.39 2.16
N PHE A 36 5.52 -4.32 2.43
CA PHE A 36 6.85 -4.45 3.04
C PHE A 36 6.76 -5.20 4.37
N GLY A 37 7.61 -6.21 4.56
CA GLY A 37 7.63 -7.04 5.78
C GLY A 37 6.54 -8.12 5.84
N VAL A 38 5.67 -8.25 4.83
CA VAL A 38 4.65 -9.30 4.79
C VAL A 38 5.24 -10.62 4.31
N ASN A 39 4.86 -11.71 5.00
CA ASN A 39 5.18 -13.08 4.61
C ASN A 39 3.94 -13.84 4.13
N TYR A 40 4.15 -14.77 3.19
CA TYR A 40 3.15 -15.69 2.68
C TYR A 40 3.76 -17.10 2.56
N GLY A 41 3.12 -18.10 3.15
CA GLY A 41 3.62 -19.47 3.13
C GLY A 41 5.05 -19.62 3.71
N GLY A 42 5.39 -18.88 4.76
CA GLY A 42 6.71 -18.90 5.41
C GLY A 42 7.83 -18.18 4.61
N ARG A 43 7.50 -17.51 3.52
CA ARG A 43 8.45 -16.76 2.68
C ARG A 43 8.02 -15.30 2.56
N SER A 44 8.97 -14.40 2.34
CA SER A 44 8.64 -13.02 2.02
C SER A 44 7.71 -12.94 0.80
N ILE A 45 6.73 -12.02 0.85
CA ILE A 45 5.86 -11.74 -0.29
C ILE A 45 6.65 -11.32 -1.54
N ALA A 46 7.84 -10.76 -1.36
CA ALA A 46 8.76 -10.43 -2.45
C ALA A 46 9.21 -11.66 -3.26
N ALA A 47 9.15 -12.86 -2.68
CA ALA A 47 9.51 -14.10 -3.34
C ALA A 47 8.37 -14.71 -4.18
N GLN A 48 7.21 -14.07 -4.26
CA GLN A 48 6.06 -14.54 -5.01
C GLN A 48 6.02 -13.92 -6.43
N GLY A 49 5.39 -14.63 -7.37
CA GLY A 49 5.30 -14.20 -8.77
C GLY A 49 6.61 -14.23 -9.53
N ASP A 50 6.64 -13.63 -10.71
CA ASP A 50 7.85 -13.44 -11.53
C ASP A 50 8.63 -12.20 -11.08
N MET A 51 7.91 -11.17 -10.61
CA MET A 51 8.48 -9.90 -10.12
C MET A 51 7.55 -9.29 -9.06
N GLY A 52 8.13 -8.57 -8.10
CA GLY A 52 7.42 -7.73 -7.14
C GLY A 52 8.01 -6.32 -7.07
N MET A 53 7.16 -5.33 -6.88
CA MET A 53 7.54 -3.93 -6.73
C MET A 53 7.18 -3.45 -5.33
N PHE A 54 8.12 -2.78 -4.67
CA PHE A 54 7.93 -2.12 -3.37
C PHE A 54 8.15 -0.61 -3.49
N SER A 55 7.30 0.15 -2.83
CA SER A 55 7.44 1.60 -2.73
C SER A 55 8.09 1.99 -1.42
N PHE A 56 9.06 2.90 -1.49
CA PHE A 56 9.73 3.51 -0.34
C PHE A 56 9.37 5.00 -0.19
N HIS A 57 8.19 5.37 -0.69
CA HIS A 57 7.61 6.70 -0.49
C HIS A 57 7.42 7.00 1.02
N PRO A 58 7.52 8.26 1.49
CA PRO A 58 7.47 8.63 2.93
C PRO A 58 6.24 8.15 3.69
N THR A 59 5.13 7.91 3.01
CA THR A 59 3.89 7.42 3.65
C THR A 59 3.88 5.92 3.92
N LYS A 60 4.87 5.17 3.43
CA LYS A 60 4.93 3.73 3.62
C LYS A 60 5.48 3.36 5.00
N LEU A 61 5.24 2.11 5.41
CA LEU A 61 5.78 1.56 6.67
C LEU A 61 7.30 1.67 6.70
N PHE A 62 7.96 1.18 5.65
CA PHE A 62 9.38 1.38 5.38
C PHE A 62 9.53 2.43 4.27
N HIS A 63 10.41 3.40 4.45
CA HIS A 63 10.62 4.45 3.46
C HIS A 63 12.09 4.92 3.42
N SER A 64 12.45 5.53 2.30
CA SER A 64 13.75 6.19 2.08
C SER A 64 13.57 7.66 1.65
N CYS A 65 12.56 8.37 2.17
CA CYS A 65 12.01 9.65 1.71
C CYS A 65 11.32 9.51 0.35
N GLU A 66 12.02 9.05 -0.66
CA GLU A 66 11.52 8.56 -1.94
C GLU A 66 12.36 7.36 -2.36
N GLY A 67 11.78 6.46 -3.15
CA GLY A 67 12.47 5.28 -3.66
C GLY A 67 11.54 4.09 -3.86
N GLY A 68 12.16 2.97 -4.17
CA GLY A 68 11.50 1.69 -4.35
C GLY A 68 12.49 0.60 -4.72
N CYS A 69 12.02 -0.62 -4.76
CA CYS A 69 12.81 -1.71 -5.32
C CYS A 69 11.97 -2.66 -6.16
N LEU A 70 12.64 -3.32 -7.09
CA LEU A 70 12.11 -4.45 -7.84
C LEU A 70 12.81 -5.72 -7.35
N VAL A 71 12.02 -6.74 -7.05
CA VAL A 71 12.49 -8.09 -6.75
C VAL A 71 12.03 -8.99 -7.89
N PHE A 72 12.91 -9.77 -8.46
CA PHE A 72 12.62 -10.63 -9.62
C PHE A 72 13.37 -11.96 -9.50
N ARG A 73 12.85 -12.99 -10.14
CA ARG A 73 13.44 -14.34 -10.13
C ARG A 73 14.41 -14.57 -11.27
N ASP A 74 14.08 -14.02 -12.44
CA ASP A 74 14.86 -14.26 -13.66
C ASP A 74 16.05 -13.30 -13.71
N ALA A 75 17.26 -13.84 -13.54
CA ALA A 75 18.49 -13.07 -13.61
C ALA A 75 18.72 -12.44 -15.00
N ALA A 76 18.12 -12.95 -16.06
CA ALA A 76 18.27 -12.39 -17.40
C ALA A 76 17.68 -10.98 -17.54
N VAL A 77 16.70 -10.62 -16.68
CA VAL A 77 16.14 -9.26 -16.69
C VAL A 77 17.00 -8.24 -15.93
N GLN A 78 17.97 -8.70 -15.14
CA GLN A 78 18.77 -7.84 -14.27
C GLN A 78 19.50 -6.75 -15.05
N GLU A 79 20.23 -7.13 -16.06
CA GLU A 79 21.02 -6.18 -16.87
C GLU A 79 20.14 -5.15 -17.56
N LYS A 80 18.99 -5.59 -18.09
CA LYS A 80 18.01 -4.68 -18.70
C LYS A 80 17.47 -3.69 -17.69
N LEU A 81 17.06 -4.14 -16.49
CA LEU A 81 16.55 -3.26 -15.44
C LEU A 81 17.61 -2.26 -14.95
N PHE A 82 18.87 -2.70 -14.82
CA PHE A 82 19.96 -1.82 -14.45
C PHE A 82 20.18 -0.71 -15.49
N ARG A 83 20.15 -1.05 -16.77
CA ARG A 83 20.26 -0.07 -17.86
C ARG A 83 19.08 0.90 -17.86
N LEU A 84 17.85 0.39 -17.84
CA LEU A 84 16.63 1.23 -17.84
C LEU A 84 16.63 2.23 -16.68
N ARG A 85 17.09 1.82 -15.49
CA ARG A 85 17.24 2.68 -14.32
C ARG A 85 18.29 3.78 -14.51
N ASN A 86 19.26 3.59 -15.41
CA ASN A 86 20.36 4.49 -15.68
C ASN A 86 20.33 4.96 -17.15
N PHE A 87 19.25 5.63 -17.57
CA PHE A 87 19.09 6.24 -18.89
C PHE A 87 19.22 5.26 -20.08
N ALA A 88 19.16 3.96 -19.85
CA ALA A 88 19.46 2.91 -20.83
C ALA A 88 20.88 3.01 -21.46
N ILE A 89 21.82 3.58 -20.73
CA ILE A 89 23.22 3.70 -21.15
C ILE A 89 23.92 2.35 -21.01
N ARG A 90 24.62 1.95 -22.08
CA ARG A 90 25.52 0.78 -22.10
C ARG A 90 26.98 1.18 -21.89
N SER A 91 27.38 2.31 -22.47
CA SER A 91 28.72 2.89 -22.34
C SER A 91 28.64 4.40 -22.38
N GLU A 92 29.77 5.11 -22.26
CA GLU A 92 29.83 6.57 -22.35
C GLU A 92 29.28 7.14 -23.69
N THR A 93 29.32 6.32 -24.74
CA THR A 93 28.92 6.72 -26.07
C THR A 93 27.70 5.99 -26.63
N GLU A 94 27.13 5.04 -25.86
CA GLU A 94 26.05 4.18 -26.37
C GLU A 94 24.84 4.18 -25.44
N CYS A 95 23.68 4.59 -25.97
CA CYS A 95 22.37 4.44 -25.37
C CYS A 95 21.57 3.41 -26.21
N VAL A 96 21.05 2.36 -25.58
CA VAL A 96 20.49 1.19 -26.29
C VAL A 96 18.98 1.03 -26.18
N ASP A 97 18.32 1.89 -25.40
CA ASP A 97 16.86 1.84 -25.19
C ASP A 97 16.39 3.19 -24.61
N VAL A 98 15.09 3.31 -24.34
CA VAL A 98 14.53 4.44 -23.60
C VAL A 98 14.57 4.11 -22.10
N GLY A 99 15.35 4.86 -21.35
CA GLY A 99 15.49 4.71 -19.90
C GLY A 99 15.21 5.98 -19.12
N SER A 100 15.28 5.91 -17.82
CA SER A 100 15.09 7.05 -16.92
C SER A 100 16.20 7.12 -15.88
N ASN A 101 16.30 8.25 -15.17
CA ASN A 101 17.12 8.32 -13.97
C ASN A 101 16.30 7.87 -12.76
N ALA A 102 16.35 6.58 -12.48
CA ALA A 102 15.68 5.96 -11.33
C ALA A 102 16.70 5.42 -10.30
N LYS A 103 17.88 6.03 -10.24
CA LYS A 103 18.89 5.69 -9.22
C LYS A 103 18.53 6.30 -7.88
N MET A 104 18.67 5.51 -6.82
CA MET A 104 18.61 5.99 -5.44
C MET A 104 19.87 6.81 -5.15
N ASN A 105 19.73 7.98 -4.54
CA ASN A 105 20.87 8.77 -4.08
C ASN A 105 21.31 8.37 -2.66
N GLU A 106 22.48 8.85 -2.24
CA GLU A 106 23.10 8.49 -0.95
C GLU A 106 22.23 8.88 0.26
N LEU A 107 21.52 10.03 0.20
CA LEU A 107 20.66 10.47 1.31
C LEU A 107 19.43 9.56 1.44
N GLN A 108 18.83 9.16 0.31
CA GLN A 108 17.75 8.19 0.30
C GLN A 108 18.21 6.82 0.84
N ALA A 109 19.40 6.36 0.42
CA ALA A 109 19.98 5.11 0.89
C ALA A 109 20.24 5.17 2.41
N LEU A 110 20.81 6.25 2.91
CA LEU A 110 21.05 6.47 4.33
C LEU A 110 19.76 6.46 5.15
N MET A 111 18.72 7.16 4.67
CA MET A 111 17.42 7.16 5.32
C MET A 111 16.80 5.75 5.36
N GLY A 112 16.89 5.00 4.26
CA GLY A 112 16.46 3.61 4.20
C GLY A 112 17.19 2.73 5.23
N LEU A 113 18.51 2.86 5.36
CA LEU A 113 19.29 2.14 6.37
C LEU A 113 18.89 2.50 7.80
N CYS A 114 18.59 3.77 8.07
CA CYS A 114 18.07 4.21 9.37
C CYS A 114 16.70 3.60 9.67
N CYS A 115 15.78 3.57 8.69
CA CYS A 115 14.47 2.94 8.84
C CYS A 115 14.58 1.43 9.06
N LEU A 116 15.50 0.73 8.36
CA LEU A 116 15.69 -0.70 8.55
C LEU A 116 16.15 -1.06 9.96
N LYS A 117 17.00 -0.22 10.58
CA LYS A 117 17.41 -0.43 11.97
C LYS A 117 16.27 -0.34 12.99
N LYS A 118 15.14 0.26 12.59
CA LYS A 118 13.97 0.49 13.43
C LYS A 118 12.71 -0.29 12.96
N ILE A 119 12.86 -1.18 11.99
CA ILE A 119 11.72 -1.80 11.35
C ILE A 119 10.86 -2.62 12.31
N ASP A 120 11.47 -3.33 13.25
CA ASP A 120 10.74 -4.13 14.24
C ASP A 120 9.96 -3.25 15.21
N ASP A 121 10.56 -2.14 15.68
CA ASP A 121 9.88 -1.13 16.50
C ASP A 121 8.67 -0.52 15.76
N LEU A 122 8.85 -0.22 14.47
CA LEU A 122 7.81 0.35 13.60
C LEU A 122 6.64 -0.62 13.39
N LEU A 123 6.92 -1.89 13.14
CA LEU A 123 5.92 -2.95 12.98
C LEU A 123 5.15 -3.17 14.29
N ASP A 124 5.85 -3.26 15.41
CA ASP A 124 5.23 -3.47 16.72
C ASP A 124 4.31 -2.29 17.11
N TRP A 125 4.76 -1.05 16.85
CA TRP A 125 3.95 0.13 17.13
C TRP A 125 2.68 0.18 16.28
N ARG A 126 2.79 -0.10 14.99
CA ARG A 126 1.63 -0.17 14.08
C ARG A 126 0.66 -1.29 14.45
N ARG A 127 1.17 -2.43 14.91
CA ARG A 127 0.35 -3.51 15.45
C ARG A 127 -0.49 -3.02 16.63
N LYS A 128 0.13 -2.36 17.62
CA LYS A 128 -0.58 -1.79 18.79
C LYS A 128 -1.68 -0.81 18.38
N ILE A 129 -1.42 0.06 17.41
CA ILE A 129 -2.43 0.99 16.87
C ILE A 129 -3.57 0.22 16.19
N SER A 130 -3.24 -0.75 15.34
CA SER A 130 -4.21 -1.59 14.64
C SER A 130 -5.12 -2.35 15.61
N ASP A 131 -4.54 -2.95 16.64
CA ASP A 131 -5.27 -3.68 17.69
C ASP A 131 -6.18 -2.74 18.46
N ALA A 132 -5.72 -1.53 18.81
CA ALA A 132 -6.52 -0.53 19.51
C ALA A 132 -7.75 -0.10 18.67
N TYR A 133 -7.58 0.16 17.36
CA TYR A 133 -8.70 0.43 16.47
C TYR A 133 -9.64 -0.76 16.34
N ALA A 134 -9.12 -1.97 16.19
CA ALA A 134 -9.94 -3.17 16.08
C ALA A 134 -10.84 -3.38 17.33
N VAL A 135 -10.29 -3.17 18.51
CA VAL A 135 -11.04 -3.21 19.78
C VAL A 135 -12.08 -2.09 19.84
N ALA A 136 -11.71 -0.86 19.49
CA ALA A 136 -12.60 0.30 19.58
C ALA A 136 -13.81 0.23 18.64
N PHE A 137 -13.66 -0.40 17.47
CA PHE A 137 -14.75 -0.57 16.50
C PHE A 137 -15.53 -1.88 16.64
N ALA A 138 -15.13 -2.78 17.55
CA ALA A 138 -15.86 -4.03 17.78
C ALA A 138 -17.32 -3.76 18.18
N GLY A 139 -18.27 -4.36 17.45
CA GLY A 139 -19.71 -4.20 17.70
C GLY A 139 -20.30 -2.84 17.32
N SER A 140 -19.55 -1.95 16.65
CA SER A 140 -20.05 -0.66 16.18
C SER A 140 -20.61 -0.73 14.75
N SER A 141 -21.24 0.37 14.30
CA SER A 141 -21.72 0.54 12.90
C SER A 141 -20.59 0.70 11.89
N VAL A 142 -19.35 0.91 12.35
CA VAL A 142 -18.15 1.10 11.53
C VAL A 142 -17.34 -0.20 11.51
N THR A 143 -17.10 -0.74 10.33
CA THR A 143 -16.35 -2.01 10.18
C THR A 143 -14.86 -1.75 10.02
N TYR A 144 -14.05 -2.19 10.97
CA TYR A 144 -12.59 -2.21 10.82
C TYR A 144 -12.15 -3.37 9.92
N ILE A 145 -11.43 -3.05 8.84
CA ILE A 145 -10.99 -4.03 7.83
C ILE A 145 -9.46 -4.16 7.72
N GLY A 146 -8.72 -3.57 8.68
CA GLY A 146 -7.26 -3.65 8.75
C GLY A 146 -6.78 -5.02 9.26
N LYS A 147 -6.49 -5.95 8.35
CA LYS A 147 -6.09 -7.34 8.66
C LYS A 147 -4.71 -7.71 8.13
N SER A 148 -3.95 -6.76 7.61
CA SER A 148 -2.62 -7.03 7.05
C SER A 148 -1.62 -7.40 8.14
N ALA A 149 -0.70 -8.32 7.82
CA ALA A 149 0.33 -8.78 8.76
C ALA A 149 1.33 -7.69 9.15
N ASN A 150 1.49 -6.65 8.33
CA ASN A 150 2.39 -5.53 8.61
C ASN A 150 1.68 -4.29 9.16
N HIS A 151 0.35 -4.35 9.37
CA HIS A 151 -0.46 -3.25 9.92
C HIS A 151 -0.19 -1.88 9.27
N ALA A 152 0.12 -1.89 7.94
CA ALA A 152 0.55 -0.70 7.22
C ALA A 152 -0.52 0.39 7.15
N TYR A 153 -1.79 0.00 7.24
CA TYR A 153 -2.96 0.89 7.18
C TYR A 153 -4.03 0.48 8.19
N CYS A 154 -4.82 1.44 8.63
CA CYS A 154 -5.99 1.24 9.48
C CYS A 154 -7.29 1.63 8.72
N PRO A 155 -7.72 0.83 7.73
CA PRO A 155 -8.92 1.11 6.96
C PRO A 155 -10.17 0.74 7.74
N VAL A 156 -11.16 1.64 7.66
CA VAL A 156 -12.53 1.45 8.18
C VAL A 156 -13.53 1.61 7.05
N LEU A 157 -14.61 0.83 7.10
CA LEU A 157 -15.68 0.84 6.11
C LEU A 157 -16.97 1.34 6.75
N PHE A 158 -17.61 2.31 6.12
CA PHE A 158 -18.88 2.88 6.54
C PHE A 158 -20.05 2.24 5.77
N ARG A 159 -21.27 2.45 6.25
CA ARG A 159 -22.50 1.94 5.59
C ARG A 159 -22.69 2.49 4.19
N ASP A 160 -22.34 3.78 3.97
CA ASP A 160 -22.52 4.49 2.70
C ASP A 160 -21.50 5.63 2.51
N ASN A 161 -21.48 6.19 1.31
CA ASN A 161 -20.61 7.30 0.95
C ASN A 161 -20.92 8.57 1.74
N ALA A 162 -22.21 8.88 2.00
CA ALA A 162 -22.59 10.09 2.72
C ALA A 162 -22.04 10.09 4.16
N THR A 163 -22.11 8.94 4.83
CA THR A 163 -21.51 8.75 6.17
C THR A 163 -19.99 8.90 6.11
N ARG A 164 -19.32 8.28 5.13
CA ARG A 164 -17.88 8.39 4.94
C ARG A 164 -17.45 9.85 4.76
N GLU A 165 -18.15 10.62 3.90
CA GLU A 165 -17.83 12.03 3.65
C GLU A 165 -18.07 12.90 4.89
N ARG A 166 -19.18 12.67 5.61
CA ARG A 166 -19.45 13.37 6.88
C ARG A 166 -18.32 13.13 7.88
N VAL A 167 -17.91 11.88 8.08
CA VAL A 167 -16.81 11.54 8.99
C VAL A 167 -15.51 12.18 8.53
N TYR A 168 -15.16 12.07 7.26
CA TYR A 168 -13.93 12.67 6.70
C TYR A 168 -13.86 14.17 6.94
N THR A 169 -14.92 14.89 6.64
CA THR A 169 -14.97 16.35 6.77
C THR A 169 -14.95 16.78 8.24
N THR A 170 -15.78 16.15 9.07
CA THR A 170 -15.88 16.51 10.51
C THR A 170 -14.58 16.20 11.26
N LEU A 171 -13.93 15.06 11.00
CA LEU A 171 -12.63 14.73 11.60
C LEU A 171 -11.59 15.81 11.27
N LYS A 172 -11.53 16.23 10.01
CA LYS A 172 -10.59 17.26 9.57
C LYS A 172 -10.90 18.63 10.21
N GLU A 173 -12.14 19.08 10.14
CA GLU A 173 -12.51 20.46 10.49
C GLU A 173 -12.68 20.69 11.99
N ARG A 174 -13.19 19.69 12.72
CA ARG A 174 -13.50 19.84 14.15
C ARG A 174 -12.50 19.15 15.07
N CYS A 175 -11.91 18.04 14.62
CA CYS A 175 -11.01 17.25 15.44
C CYS A 175 -9.54 17.42 15.05
N ASN A 176 -9.22 18.15 13.97
CA ASN A 176 -7.86 18.27 13.40
C ASN A 176 -7.22 16.90 13.11
N VAL A 177 -8.04 15.91 12.71
CA VAL A 177 -7.61 14.54 12.37
C VAL A 177 -7.69 14.34 10.86
N PHE A 178 -6.53 14.05 10.25
CA PHE A 178 -6.39 13.91 8.80
C PHE A 178 -6.43 12.44 8.41
N SER A 179 -7.63 11.95 8.12
CA SER A 179 -7.84 10.63 7.48
C SER A 179 -7.66 10.71 5.97
N ARG A 180 -7.61 9.57 5.28
CA ARG A 180 -7.43 9.52 3.81
C ARG A 180 -8.48 8.64 3.15
N ARG A 181 -9.02 9.11 2.00
CA ARG A 181 -9.88 8.34 1.11
C ARG A 181 -9.03 7.40 0.24
N TYR A 182 -8.47 6.37 0.81
CA TYR A 182 -7.55 5.45 0.14
C TYR A 182 -8.24 4.14 -0.28
N PHE A 183 -8.60 3.97 -1.58
CA PHE A 183 -8.33 4.88 -2.70
C PHE A 183 -9.65 5.33 -3.32
N TYR A 184 -9.88 6.61 -3.34
CA TYR A 184 -11.02 7.24 -3.96
C TYR A 184 -10.61 8.60 -4.55
N PRO A 185 -11.06 8.96 -5.77
CA PRO A 185 -11.82 8.10 -6.68
C PRO A 185 -10.98 6.93 -7.19
N LEU A 186 -11.61 5.94 -7.86
CA LEU A 186 -10.89 4.86 -8.52
C LEU A 186 -10.06 5.40 -9.70
N LEU A 187 -8.99 4.71 -10.05
CA LEU A 187 -8.16 5.08 -11.19
C LEU A 187 -8.97 5.17 -12.49
N THR A 188 -9.96 4.28 -12.65
CA THR A 188 -10.88 4.25 -13.80
C THR A 188 -11.85 5.43 -13.86
N ASP A 189 -11.94 6.25 -12.82
CA ASP A 189 -12.75 7.48 -12.81
C ASP A 189 -11.99 8.69 -13.34
N PHE A 190 -10.66 8.60 -13.49
CA PHE A 190 -9.86 9.64 -14.09
C PHE A 190 -9.90 9.59 -15.62
N ALA A 191 -10.06 10.74 -16.26
CA ALA A 191 -10.24 10.85 -17.71
C ALA A 191 -9.23 10.04 -18.54
N PRO A 192 -7.92 9.97 -18.24
CA PRO A 192 -6.97 9.18 -19.02
C PRO A 192 -7.20 7.66 -18.94
N TYR A 193 -7.94 7.16 -17.92
CA TYR A 193 -8.11 5.74 -17.62
C TYR A 193 -9.57 5.27 -17.66
N ILE A 194 -10.46 6.05 -18.27
CA ILE A 194 -11.90 5.83 -18.28
C ILE A 194 -12.34 4.52 -18.97
N TYR A 195 -11.47 3.87 -19.72
CA TYR A 195 -11.78 2.61 -20.43
C TYR A 195 -12.27 1.48 -19.51
N GLY A 196 -11.88 1.50 -18.24
CA GLY A 196 -12.28 0.52 -17.24
C GLY A 196 -13.49 0.95 -16.39
N LYS A 197 -14.15 2.07 -16.72
CA LYS A 197 -15.27 2.57 -15.92
C LYS A 197 -16.41 1.56 -15.88
N GLY A 198 -16.84 1.22 -14.65
CA GLY A 198 -17.97 0.31 -14.41
C GLY A 198 -17.60 -1.19 -14.41
N CYS A 199 -16.37 -1.61 -14.75
CA CYS A 199 -16.00 -3.02 -14.74
C CYS A 199 -15.56 -3.56 -13.37
N CYS A 200 -15.43 -2.71 -12.34
CA CYS A 200 -14.94 -3.06 -11.00
C CYS A 200 -15.96 -2.73 -9.89
N SER A 201 -17.14 -3.35 -9.93
CA SER A 201 -18.26 -3.03 -9.03
C SER A 201 -17.90 -3.12 -7.54
N VAL A 202 -17.18 -4.16 -7.12
CA VAL A 202 -16.74 -4.35 -5.74
C VAL A 202 -15.77 -3.25 -5.31
N ALA A 203 -14.78 -2.92 -6.16
CA ALA A 203 -13.84 -1.85 -5.88
C ALA A 203 -14.54 -0.48 -5.81
N THR A 204 -15.52 -0.24 -6.69
CA THR A 204 -16.33 0.99 -6.69
C THR A 204 -17.10 1.15 -5.37
N ASP A 205 -17.78 0.10 -4.91
CA ASP A 205 -18.50 0.12 -3.64
C ASP A 205 -17.57 0.38 -2.45
N ILE A 206 -16.47 -0.37 -2.33
CA ILE A 206 -15.52 -0.20 -1.23
C ILE A 206 -14.88 1.18 -1.26
N ALA A 207 -14.42 1.65 -2.42
CA ALA A 207 -13.80 2.96 -2.57
C ALA A 207 -14.73 4.10 -2.13
N ALA A 208 -16.03 3.98 -2.40
CA ALA A 208 -17.02 4.97 -1.99
C ALA A 208 -17.18 5.07 -0.46
N ARG A 209 -16.87 4.00 0.29
CA ARG A 209 -17.19 3.86 1.71
C ARG A 209 -15.99 3.76 2.64
N VAL A 210 -14.77 3.65 2.12
CA VAL A 210 -13.56 3.43 2.92
C VAL A 210 -12.89 4.74 3.32
N LEU A 211 -12.36 4.79 4.55
CA LEU A 211 -11.32 5.72 5.00
C LEU A 211 -10.18 4.96 5.64
N THR A 212 -8.96 5.46 5.49
CA THR A 212 -7.83 5.02 6.32
C THR A 212 -7.58 6.03 7.42
N LEU A 213 -7.57 5.54 8.66
CA LEU A 213 -7.32 6.35 9.85
C LEU A 213 -5.82 6.55 10.08
N PRO A 214 -5.42 7.57 10.85
CA PRO A 214 -4.02 7.83 11.16
C PRO A 214 -3.33 6.59 11.77
N THR A 215 -2.16 6.27 11.23
CA THR A 215 -1.26 5.25 11.77
C THR A 215 0.18 5.63 11.45
N TYR A 216 0.95 5.99 12.47
CA TYR A 216 2.37 6.34 12.36
C TYR A 216 3.09 6.03 13.67
N TYR A 217 4.40 5.91 13.60
CA TYR A 217 5.22 5.69 14.78
C TYR A 217 5.11 6.86 15.75
N GLY A 218 4.84 6.57 17.02
CA GLY A 218 4.69 7.59 18.06
C GLY A 218 3.26 8.14 18.22
N LEU A 219 2.26 7.72 17.42
CA LEU A 219 0.86 8.06 17.67
C LEU A 219 0.42 7.48 19.02
N PRO A 220 0.06 8.32 20.03
CA PRO A 220 -0.37 7.82 21.34
C PRO A 220 -1.61 6.92 21.23
N LEU A 221 -1.63 5.82 21.97
CA LEU A 221 -2.79 4.92 21.96
C LEU A 221 -4.05 5.56 22.53
N GLU A 222 -3.91 6.56 23.37
CA GLU A 222 -5.02 7.38 23.84
C GLU A 222 -5.66 8.18 22.71
N ASP A 223 -4.85 8.82 21.86
CA ASP A 223 -5.34 9.53 20.68
C ASP A 223 -6.04 8.57 19.70
N VAL A 224 -5.55 7.33 19.56
CA VAL A 224 -6.23 6.30 18.75
C VAL A 224 -7.64 6.03 19.25
N ARG A 225 -7.85 5.97 20.58
CA ARG A 225 -9.18 5.78 21.18
C ARG A 225 -10.07 6.99 20.94
N VAL A 226 -9.55 8.18 21.18
CA VAL A 226 -10.29 9.44 20.92
C VAL A 226 -10.69 9.56 19.45
N ILE A 227 -9.80 9.23 18.51
CA ILE A 227 -10.13 9.20 17.08
C ILE A 227 -11.26 8.22 16.80
N ALA A 228 -11.18 7.01 17.36
CA ALA A 228 -12.21 5.99 17.14
C ALA A 228 -13.57 6.37 17.72
N GLU A 229 -13.61 7.02 18.90
CA GLU A 229 -14.83 7.55 19.51
C GLU A 229 -15.47 8.62 18.66
N ASN A 230 -14.69 9.60 18.21
CA ASN A 230 -15.18 10.64 17.28
C ASN A 230 -15.75 10.00 15.98
N VAL A 231 -15.04 9.03 15.42
CA VAL A 231 -15.53 8.33 14.20
C VAL A 231 -16.87 7.65 14.46
N LYS A 232 -17.04 6.96 15.58
CA LYS A 232 -18.31 6.29 15.95
C LYS A 232 -19.44 7.29 16.15
N GLU A 233 -19.19 8.36 16.90
CA GLU A 233 -20.17 9.43 17.18
C GLU A 233 -20.66 10.08 15.89
N ILE A 234 -19.74 10.44 14.98
CA ILE A 234 -20.08 11.10 13.72
C ILE A 234 -20.80 10.13 12.76
N ALA A 235 -20.44 8.84 12.80
CA ALA A 235 -21.05 7.83 11.91
C ALA A 235 -22.49 7.48 12.29
N GLY A 236 -22.84 7.56 13.55
CA GLY A 236 -24.19 7.32 14.11
C GLY A 236 -24.44 5.86 14.40
#